data_bcf9ae89b97bc65420c9462aa89ce106
#
_entry.id   bcf9ae89b97bc65420c9462aa89ce106
#
_cell.length_a   1.000
_cell.length_b   1.000
_cell.length_c   1.000
_cell.angle_alpha   90.00
_cell.angle_beta   90.00
_cell.angle_gamma   90.00
#
_symmetry.space_group_name_H-M   'P 1'
#
loop_
_entity.id
_entity.type
_entity.pdbx_description
1 polymer ?
#
loop_
_entity_poly.entity_id
_entity_poly.type
_entity_poly.pdbx_seq_one_letter_code
_entity_poly.pdbx_strand_id
1 'polypeptide(L)'
;KEMRKFIYTVQDANGVHARPAGLLVKAAKALDSTITLENAAGKSAVATKLMAVMGLGIKKGDTVTVTVEGGDEEASAAAMEKFFSENL
;
A
#
# COMPACT_ATOMS: atom_id res chain seq x y z
N LYS A 1 16.20 -0.78 14.60
CA LYS A 1 15.37 -0.41 13.45
C LYS A 1 14.02 -1.08 13.56
N GLU A 2 12.98 -0.30 13.57
CA GLU A 2 11.63 -0.79 13.74
C GLU A 2 10.86 -0.75 12.43
N MET A 3 9.92 -1.67 12.31
CA MET A 3 9.02 -1.75 11.18
C MET A 3 7.66 -1.21 11.60
N ARG A 4 7.04 -0.37 10.76
CA ARG A 4 5.69 0.12 10.99
C ARG A 4 4.72 -0.68 10.14
N LYS A 5 3.55 -0.96 10.71
CA LYS A 5 2.55 -1.77 10.03
C LYS A 5 1.16 -1.23 10.37
N PHE A 6 0.31 -1.13 9.34
CA PHE A 6 -1.09 -0.81 9.60
C PHE A 6 -1.97 -1.61 8.65
N ILE A 7 -3.24 -1.73 9.01
CA ILE A 7 -4.23 -2.45 8.21
C ILE A 7 -5.27 -1.46 7.74
N TYR A 8 -5.61 -1.53 6.44
CA TYR A 8 -6.58 -0.62 5.85
C TYR A 8 -7.65 -1.43 5.13
N THR A 9 -8.92 -1.02 5.28
CA THR A 9 -10.04 -1.61 4.55
C THR A 9 -10.34 -0.72 3.35
N VAL A 10 -10.27 -1.30 2.14
CA VAL A 10 -10.43 -0.54 0.91
C VAL A 10 -11.87 -0.07 0.75
N GLN A 11 -12.03 1.22 0.49
CA GLN A 11 -13.35 1.87 0.33
C GLN A 11 -13.70 2.13 -1.13
N ASP A 12 -12.70 2.18 -2.01
CA ASP A 12 -12.91 2.49 -3.43
C ASP A 12 -13.72 1.38 -4.09
N ALA A 13 -14.77 1.76 -4.82
CA ALA A 13 -15.70 0.81 -5.44
C ALA A 13 -15.00 -0.17 -6.37
N ASN A 14 -13.89 0.24 -6.99
CA ASN A 14 -13.15 -0.58 -7.94
C ASN A 14 -11.92 -1.23 -7.33
N GLY A 15 -11.68 -1.00 -6.03
CA GLY A 15 -10.53 -1.56 -5.34
C GLY A 15 -9.22 -0.98 -5.85
N VAL A 16 -8.16 -1.80 -5.74
CA VAL A 16 -6.83 -1.36 -6.19
C VAL A 16 -6.67 -1.70 -7.67
N HIS A 17 -7.27 -0.88 -8.52
CA HIS A 17 -7.17 -1.04 -9.97
C HIS A 17 -6.04 -0.16 -10.52
N ALA A 18 -5.94 -0.07 -11.86
CA ALA A 18 -4.75 0.53 -12.49
C ALA A 18 -4.47 1.97 -12.04
N ARG A 19 -5.52 2.80 -11.92
CA ARG A 19 -5.31 4.21 -11.61
C ARG A 19 -4.77 4.43 -10.20
N PRO A 20 -5.43 3.93 -9.14
CA PRO A 20 -4.87 4.12 -7.80
C PRO A 20 -3.58 3.32 -7.60
N ALA A 21 -3.43 2.17 -8.28
CA ALA A 21 -2.18 1.41 -8.18
C ALA A 21 -1.01 2.21 -8.75
N GLY A 22 -1.22 2.91 -9.87
CA GLY A 22 -0.20 3.77 -10.45
C GLY A 22 0.18 4.93 -9.54
N LEU A 23 -0.82 5.54 -8.91
CA LEU A 23 -0.58 6.62 -7.96
C LEU A 23 0.16 6.11 -6.73
N LEU A 24 -0.19 4.91 -6.27
CA LEU A 24 0.47 4.28 -5.12
C LEU A 24 1.95 4.03 -5.41
N VAL A 25 2.24 3.47 -6.59
CA VAL A 25 3.61 3.21 -6.99
C VAL A 25 4.43 4.51 -6.98
N LYS A 26 3.86 5.58 -7.53
CA LYS A 26 4.54 6.87 -7.56
C LYS A 26 4.78 7.40 -6.16
N ALA A 27 3.78 7.31 -5.30
CA ALA A 27 3.89 7.78 -3.92
C ALA A 27 4.95 6.97 -3.16
N ALA A 28 4.95 5.64 -3.34
CA ALA A 28 5.90 4.77 -2.66
C ALA A 28 7.33 5.06 -3.10
N LYS A 29 7.53 5.35 -4.40
CA LYS A 29 8.87 5.65 -4.91
C LYS A 29 9.44 6.95 -4.35
N ALA A 30 8.58 7.85 -3.90
CA ALA A 30 9.01 9.12 -3.33
C ALA A 30 9.46 8.99 -1.88
N LEU A 31 9.22 7.84 -1.26
CA LEU A 31 9.58 7.61 0.14
C LEU A 31 10.91 6.87 0.22
N ASP A 32 11.60 7.06 1.36
CA ASP A 32 12.87 6.37 1.57
C ASP A 32 12.70 5.03 2.30
N SER A 33 11.46 4.59 2.49
CA SER A 33 11.14 3.31 3.11
C SER A 33 10.71 2.31 2.05
N THR A 34 10.84 1.02 2.38
CA THR A 34 10.27 -0.04 1.55
C THR A 34 8.84 -0.28 2.00
N ILE A 35 7.89 -0.12 1.08
CA ILE A 35 6.47 -0.30 1.36
C ILE A 35 6.03 -1.64 0.78
N THR A 36 5.47 -2.51 1.61
CA THR A 36 4.98 -3.81 1.18
C THR A 36 3.50 -3.92 1.51
N LEU A 37 2.73 -4.39 0.55
CA LEU A 37 1.30 -4.63 0.72
C LEU A 37 1.05 -6.13 0.79
N GLU A 38 0.12 -6.52 1.66
CA GLU A 38 -0.27 -7.93 1.78
C GLU A 38 -1.78 -8.02 1.78
N ASN A 39 -2.34 -8.89 0.91
CA ASN A 39 -3.79 -9.05 0.86
C ASN A 39 -4.26 -10.04 1.93
N ALA A 40 -5.59 -10.22 2.04
CA ALA A 40 -6.15 -11.08 3.07
C ALA A 40 -5.77 -12.56 2.89
N ALA A 41 -5.37 -12.94 1.68
CA ALA A 41 -4.95 -14.32 1.39
C ALA A 41 -3.48 -14.57 1.73
N GLY A 42 -2.75 -13.54 2.18
CA GLY A 42 -1.34 -13.67 2.54
C GLY A 42 -0.37 -13.43 1.41
N LYS A 43 -0.86 -13.03 0.24
CA LYS A 43 0.01 -12.69 -0.89
C LYS A 43 0.50 -11.26 -0.75
N SER A 44 1.79 -11.03 -0.98
CA SER A 44 2.38 -9.73 -0.78
C SER A 44 3.05 -9.20 -2.04
N ALA A 45 3.24 -7.87 -2.09
CA ALA A 45 3.90 -7.21 -3.19
C ALA A 45 4.55 -5.91 -2.69
N VAL A 46 5.71 -5.59 -3.24
CA VAL A 46 6.37 -4.31 -2.96
C VAL A 46 5.61 -3.23 -3.72
N ALA A 47 5.30 -2.12 -3.04
CA ALA A 47 4.42 -1.09 -3.59
C ALA A 47 5.00 -0.35 -4.78
N THR A 48 6.30 -0.49 -5.07
CA THR A 48 6.92 0.12 -6.25
C THR A 48 6.83 -0.75 -7.50
N LYS A 49 6.17 -1.91 -7.39
CA LYS A 49 6.01 -2.85 -8.50
C LYS A 49 4.56 -2.87 -8.93
N LEU A 50 4.23 -2.13 -10.00
CA LEU A 50 2.85 -1.92 -10.42
C LEU A 50 2.11 -3.23 -10.68
N MET A 51 2.69 -4.11 -11.49
CA MET A 51 2.02 -5.36 -11.85
C MET A 51 1.83 -6.27 -10.65
N ALA A 52 2.79 -6.28 -9.74
CA ALA A 52 2.68 -7.09 -8.52
C ALA A 52 1.56 -6.56 -7.63
N VAL A 53 1.44 -5.23 -7.51
CA VAL A 53 0.37 -4.62 -6.72
C VAL A 53 -0.98 -4.97 -7.31
N MET A 54 -1.14 -4.83 -8.61
CA MET A 54 -2.39 -5.17 -9.28
C MET A 54 -2.71 -6.66 -9.17
N GLY A 55 -1.66 -7.50 -9.15
CA GLY A 55 -1.82 -8.93 -9.02
C GLY A 55 -2.34 -9.39 -7.67
N LEU A 56 -2.38 -8.50 -6.67
CA LEU A 56 -2.95 -8.84 -5.37
C LEU A 56 -4.46 -8.98 -5.41
N GLY A 57 -5.13 -8.41 -6.41
CA GLY A 57 -6.57 -8.54 -6.57
C GLY A 57 -7.38 -7.93 -5.45
N ILE A 58 -6.89 -6.86 -4.84
CA ILE A 58 -7.56 -6.21 -3.71
C ILE A 58 -8.79 -5.44 -4.22
N LYS A 59 -9.94 -5.69 -3.59
CA LYS A 59 -11.23 -5.12 -3.99
C LYS A 59 -11.84 -4.36 -2.84
N LYS A 60 -12.93 -3.63 -3.13
CA LYS A 60 -13.67 -2.90 -2.10
C LYS A 60 -14.07 -3.87 -0.98
N GLY A 61 -13.83 -3.44 0.25
CA GLY A 61 -14.14 -4.24 1.43
C GLY A 61 -13.03 -5.17 1.86
N ASP A 62 -12.03 -5.39 1.00
CA ASP A 62 -10.88 -6.22 1.37
C ASP A 62 -9.95 -5.45 2.28
N THR A 63 -9.28 -6.17 3.18
CA THR A 63 -8.25 -5.56 4.01
C THR A 63 -6.89 -5.74 3.35
N VAL A 64 -6.05 -4.72 3.52
CA VAL A 64 -4.67 -4.79 3.08
C VAL A 64 -3.78 -4.41 4.25
N THR A 65 -2.74 -5.22 4.48
CA THR A 65 -1.75 -4.93 5.51
C THR A 65 -0.59 -4.21 4.84
N VAL A 66 -0.28 -3.02 5.34
CA VAL A 66 0.79 -2.20 4.79
C VAL A 66 1.95 -2.22 5.77
N THR A 67 3.11 -2.64 5.29
CA THR A 67 4.33 -2.71 6.08
C THR A 67 5.31 -1.67 5.56
N VAL A 68 5.88 -0.89 6.48
CA VAL A 68 6.83 0.19 6.16
C VAL A 68 8.12 -0.11 6.88
N GLU A 69 9.21 -0.25 6.12
CA GLU A 69 10.49 -0.67 6.67
C GLU A 69 11.62 0.17 6.10
N GLY A 70 12.51 0.62 7.00
CA GLY A 70 13.69 1.38 6.61
C GLY A 70 13.43 2.87 6.50
N GLY A 71 14.49 3.65 6.46
CA GLY A 71 14.39 5.10 6.35
C GLY A 71 13.61 5.73 7.49
N ASP A 72 12.86 6.77 7.18
CA ASP A 72 11.98 7.43 8.15
C ASP A 72 10.63 6.73 8.16
N GLU A 73 10.55 5.65 8.92
CA GLU A 73 9.37 4.79 8.92
C GLU A 73 8.12 5.49 9.42
N GLU A 74 8.27 6.38 10.39
CA GLU A 74 7.12 7.10 10.93
C GLU A 74 6.52 8.03 9.88
N ALA A 75 7.35 8.82 9.21
CA ALA A 75 6.87 9.74 8.17
C ALA A 75 6.30 8.98 6.98
N SER A 76 6.95 7.88 6.60
CA SER A 76 6.49 7.07 5.47
C SER A 76 5.16 6.40 5.77
N ALA A 77 4.99 5.88 6.99
CA ALA A 77 3.73 5.27 7.39
C ALA A 77 2.61 6.30 7.38
N ALA A 78 2.87 7.50 7.90
CA ALA A 78 1.86 8.58 7.90
C ALA A 78 1.47 8.95 6.48
N ALA A 79 2.45 9.04 5.57
CA ALA A 79 2.20 9.37 4.17
C ALA A 79 1.35 8.28 3.51
N MET A 80 1.62 7.02 3.81
CA MET A 80 0.86 5.92 3.23
C MET A 80 -0.56 5.87 3.78
N GLU A 81 -0.74 6.10 5.09
CA GLU A 81 -2.08 6.14 5.67
C GLU A 81 -2.92 7.23 5.02
N LYS A 82 -2.32 8.41 4.82
CA LYS A 82 -3.01 9.50 4.17
C LYS A 82 -3.36 9.15 2.73
N PHE A 83 -2.41 8.54 2.01
CA PHE A 83 -2.64 8.14 0.63
C PHE A 83 -3.82 7.18 0.53
N PHE A 84 -3.82 6.15 1.38
CA PHE A 84 -4.89 5.15 1.35
C PHE A 84 -6.25 5.78 1.65
N SER A 85 -6.31 6.65 2.67
CA SER A 85 -7.57 7.27 3.04
C SER A 85 -8.11 8.21 1.97
N GLU A 86 -7.23 8.79 1.15
CA GLU A 86 -7.64 9.73 0.12
C GLU A 86 -7.94 9.07 -1.23
N ASN A 87 -7.37 7.89 -1.49
CA ASN A 87 -7.43 7.28 -2.82
C ASN A 87 -8.05 5.88 -2.84
N LEU A 88 -8.12 5.23 -1.71
CA LEU A 88 -8.60 3.85 -1.64
C LEU A 88 -9.60 3.64 -0.53
#